data_c44b3772b157b63836b357a864bb522c
#
_entry.id   c44b3772b157b63836b357a864bb522c
#
_cell.length_a   1.000
_cell.length_b   1.000
_cell.length_c   1.000
_cell.angle_alpha   90.00
_cell.angle_beta   90.00
_cell.angle_gamma   90.00
#
_symmetry.space_group_name_H-M   'P 1'
#
loop_
_entity.id
_entity.type
_entity.pdbx_description
1 polymer ?
#
loop_
_entity_poly.entity_id
_entity_poly.type
_entity_poly.pdbx_seq_one_letter_code
_entity_poly.pdbx_strand_id
1 'polypeptide(L)'
;NPEEEKLNDGDTKAMNQGMPQAGNGDGKRPRIPVLQEKSLSFRMGQTGVSYKKLFAPYLTEAKEITVEDPYIRAPWQIKNFMEFVTMLIDTRPVDDLKINLMTNEEDEKLPDLIDRMEEIKDDLAGYGIEFNYKFRDFHDRCIKTDTGWTITLGRGLDMFEKYSSYSIANTRQDVRKCKEFMVTYMKTKTV
;
A
#
# COMPACT_ATOMS: atom_id res chain seq x y z
N ASN A 1 -47.66 -53.00 -14.90
CA ASN A 1 -48.46 -53.03 -16.12
C ASN A 1 -48.43 -51.63 -16.74
N PRO A 2 -48.25 -51.59 -18.05
CA PRO A 2 -47.60 -50.47 -18.70
C PRO A 2 -48.61 -49.56 -19.40
N GLU A 3 -48.17 -48.31 -19.69
CA GLU A 3 -48.72 -47.66 -20.89
C GLU A 3 -47.61 -46.77 -21.50
N GLU A 4 -47.26 -47.21 -22.69
CA GLU A 4 -46.56 -46.43 -23.72
C GLU A 4 -47.48 -45.33 -24.23
N GLU A 5 -46.88 -44.09 -24.46
CA GLU A 5 -47.42 -43.22 -25.51
C GLU A 5 -46.28 -42.35 -26.09
N LYS A 6 -45.84 -42.84 -27.24
CA LYS A 6 -45.75 -42.17 -28.57
C LYS A 6 -44.96 -40.86 -28.67
N LEU A 7 -43.85 -41.06 -29.36
CA LEU A 7 -43.17 -40.07 -30.18
C LEU A 7 -44.11 -39.25 -31.05
N ASN A 8 -43.89 -37.99 -31.14
CA ASN A 8 -44.32 -37.18 -32.27
C ASN A 8 -43.15 -36.34 -32.79
N ASP A 9 -42.79 -36.67 -33.99
CA ASP A 9 -41.87 -35.99 -34.88
C ASP A 9 -42.50 -34.68 -35.34
N GLY A 10 -41.70 -33.62 -35.47
CA GLY A 10 -42.16 -32.48 -36.23
C GLY A 10 -41.39 -31.20 -36.00
N ASP A 11 -40.61 -30.84 -36.99
CA ASP A 11 -40.17 -29.55 -37.43
C ASP A 11 -38.81 -29.00 -36.97
N THR A 12 -37.84 -29.39 -37.76
CA THR A 12 -36.65 -28.61 -38.11
C THR A 12 -37.05 -27.29 -38.75
N LYS A 13 -36.84 -26.19 -38.00
CA LYS A 13 -36.69 -24.85 -38.60
C LYS A 13 -35.37 -24.25 -38.15
N ALA A 14 -34.43 -24.33 -39.06
CA ALA A 14 -33.17 -23.57 -38.99
C ALA A 14 -33.48 -22.06 -38.97
N MET A 15 -33.23 -21.39 -37.83
CA MET A 15 -33.10 -19.96 -37.81
C MET A 15 -31.63 -19.62 -37.64
N ASN A 16 -31.05 -19.28 -38.76
CA ASN A 16 -29.78 -18.61 -38.91
C ASN A 16 -29.91 -17.21 -38.30
N GLN A 17 -29.47 -17.05 -37.05
CA GLN A 17 -29.33 -15.73 -36.46
C GLN A 17 -27.85 -15.42 -36.34
N GLY A 18 -27.45 -14.41 -37.07
CA GLY A 18 -26.11 -13.94 -37.24
C GLY A 18 -25.37 -13.68 -35.94
N MET A 19 -24.12 -14.11 -35.92
CA MET A 19 -23.13 -13.70 -34.91
C MET A 19 -23.05 -12.17 -34.87
N PRO A 20 -23.10 -11.56 -33.68
CA PRO A 20 -22.77 -10.15 -33.57
C PRO A 20 -21.28 -10.01 -33.91
N GLN A 21 -21.01 -9.20 -34.93
CA GLN A 21 -19.64 -8.79 -35.26
C GLN A 21 -19.01 -8.14 -34.03
N ALA A 22 -17.76 -8.57 -33.72
CA ALA A 22 -16.92 -7.96 -32.72
C ALA A 22 -16.76 -6.47 -33.06
N GLY A 23 -17.46 -5.63 -32.32
CA GLY A 23 -17.21 -4.18 -32.35
C GLY A 23 -15.78 -3.93 -31.98
N ASN A 24 -15.06 -3.19 -32.81
CA ASN A 24 -13.77 -2.58 -32.48
C ASN A 24 -13.90 -1.75 -31.21
N GLY A 25 -13.72 -2.36 -30.08
CA GLY A 25 -13.53 -1.67 -28.82
C GLY A 25 -12.20 -0.93 -28.91
N ASP A 26 -12.26 0.39 -29.06
CA ASP A 26 -11.15 1.29 -28.82
C ASP A 26 -10.52 0.88 -27.49
N GLY A 27 -9.39 0.19 -27.53
CA GLY A 27 -8.57 -0.18 -26.41
C GLY A 27 -7.96 1.09 -25.80
N LYS A 28 -8.76 1.84 -25.05
CA LYS A 28 -8.24 2.89 -24.17
C LYS A 28 -7.32 2.22 -23.18
N ARG A 29 -6.02 2.25 -23.46
CA ARG A 29 -5.00 1.89 -22.48
C ARG A 29 -5.35 2.64 -21.18
N PRO A 30 -5.36 2.00 -20.02
CA PRO A 30 -5.61 2.69 -18.77
C PRO A 30 -4.62 3.86 -18.69
N ARG A 31 -5.14 5.08 -18.58
CA ARG A 31 -4.29 6.28 -18.43
C ARG A 31 -3.59 6.12 -17.10
N ILE A 32 -2.29 5.94 -17.13
CA ILE A 32 -1.47 6.01 -15.91
C ILE A 32 -1.69 7.40 -15.33
N PRO A 33 -2.20 7.51 -14.09
CA PRO A 33 -2.44 8.83 -13.50
C PRO A 33 -1.13 9.60 -13.44
N VAL A 34 -1.10 10.79 -14.01
CA VAL A 34 0.06 11.67 -13.91
C VAL A 34 0.18 12.09 -12.45
N LEU A 35 1.27 11.68 -11.81
CA LEU A 35 1.56 12.05 -10.43
C LEU A 35 1.81 13.56 -10.35
N GLN A 36 1.24 14.21 -9.35
CA GLN A 36 1.31 15.66 -9.16
C GLN A 36 1.88 15.99 -7.79
N GLU A 37 2.63 17.09 -7.75
CA GLU A 37 2.96 17.76 -6.49
C GLU A 37 1.68 18.34 -5.89
N LYS A 38 1.44 18.06 -4.61
CA LYS A 38 0.25 18.53 -3.90
C LYS A 38 0.41 18.40 -2.40
N SER A 39 -0.45 19.09 -1.67
CA SER A 39 -0.63 18.89 -0.23
C SER A 39 -2.06 18.48 0.06
N LEU A 40 -2.23 17.53 0.97
CA LEU A 40 -3.52 17.05 1.45
C LEU A 40 -3.58 17.23 2.96
N SER A 41 -4.70 17.75 3.45
CA SER A 41 -4.98 17.89 4.87
C SER A 41 -6.14 16.98 5.27
N PHE A 42 -5.99 16.31 6.39
CA PHE A 42 -6.98 15.40 6.95
C PHE A 42 -7.41 15.87 8.33
N ARG A 43 -8.70 15.77 8.62
CA ARG A 43 -9.28 16.21 9.88
C ARG A 43 -9.32 15.08 10.90
N MET A 44 -9.28 15.43 12.17
CA MET A 44 -9.55 14.49 13.26
C MET A 44 -10.85 13.73 13.02
N GLY A 45 -10.81 12.42 13.21
CA GLY A 45 -11.97 11.52 13.07
C GLY A 45 -12.37 11.18 11.63
N GLN A 46 -11.70 11.70 10.61
CA GLN A 46 -11.97 11.38 9.21
C GLN A 46 -11.64 9.91 8.94
N THR A 47 -12.46 9.22 8.14
CA THR A 47 -12.25 7.85 7.66
C THR A 47 -11.99 7.81 6.15
N GLY A 48 -11.76 6.62 5.60
CA GLY A 48 -11.51 6.45 4.16
C GLY A 48 -10.06 6.70 3.75
N VAL A 49 -9.15 6.85 4.70
CA VAL A 49 -7.70 7.01 4.50
C VAL A 49 -7.00 5.66 4.61
N SER A 50 -6.01 5.42 3.78
CA SER A 50 -5.15 4.24 3.87
C SER A 50 -3.77 4.52 3.26
N TYR A 51 -2.75 3.78 3.66
CA TYR A 51 -1.43 3.85 3.05
C TYR A 51 -1.49 3.57 1.55
N LYS A 52 -2.34 2.63 1.14
CA LYS A 52 -2.55 2.33 -0.28
C LYS A 52 -2.99 3.55 -1.07
N LYS A 53 -3.99 4.29 -0.58
CA LYS A 53 -4.49 5.50 -1.25
C LYS A 53 -3.47 6.63 -1.25
N LEU A 54 -2.75 6.81 -0.15
CA LEU A 54 -1.79 7.89 0.00
C LEU A 54 -0.49 7.63 -0.76
N PHE A 55 0.04 6.41 -0.70
CA PHE A 55 1.43 6.16 -1.08
C PHE A 55 1.60 5.28 -2.32
N ALA A 56 0.74 4.28 -2.54
CA ALA A 56 0.95 3.31 -3.61
C ALA A 56 1.18 3.95 -4.98
N PRO A 57 0.44 4.99 -5.42
CA PRO A 57 0.68 5.61 -6.74
C PRO A 57 2.08 6.20 -6.91
N TYR A 58 2.68 6.71 -5.83
CA TYR A 58 3.99 7.35 -5.84
C TYR A 58 5.15 6.37 -5.65
N LEU A 59 4.86 5.17 -5.16
CA LEU A 59 5.87 4.17 -4.81
C LEU A 59 5.95 3.01 -5.81
N THR A 60 5.01 2.91 -6.76
CA THR A 60 4.90 1.77 -7.69
C THR A 60 6.16 1.56 -8.52
N GLU A 61 6.76 2.63 -9.04
CA GLU A 61 7.93 2.56 -9.93
C GLU A 61 9.27 2.64 -9.19
N ALA A 62 9.25 2.88 -7.88
CA ALA A 62 10.47 3.02 -7.09
C ALA A 62 11.13 1.66 -6.85
N LYS A 63 12.44 1.56 -7.03
CA LYS A 63 13.25 0.40 -6.66
C LYS A 63 13.91 0.57 -5.30
N GLU A 64 14.10 1.81 -4.87
CA GLU A 64 14.60 2.14 -3.55
C GLU A 64 13.67 3.13 -2.87
N ILE A 65 13.21 2.77 -1.66
CA ILE A 65 12.32 3.55 -0.83
C ILE A 65 12.98 3.77 0.52
N THR A 66 13.13 5.02 0.91
CA THR A 66 13.67 5.40 2.22
C THR A 66 12.57 5.98 3.08
N VAL A 67 12.30 5.38 4.22
CA VAL A 67 11.37 5.86 5.25
C VAL A 67 12.20 6.52 6.35
N GLU A 68 11.99 7.81 6.55
CA GLU A 68 12.57 8.57 7.66
C GLU A 68 11.45 8.89 8.65
N ASP A 69 11.45 8.23 9.80
CA ASP A 69 10.51 8.48 10.88
C ASP A 69 11.19 8.20 12.23
N PRO A 70 11.49 9.25 13.03
CA PRO A 70 12.23 9.10 14.29
C PRO A 70 11.48 8.32 15.36
N TYR A 71 10.21 8.01 15.15
CA TYR A 71 9.34 7.41 16.15
C TYR A 71 8.98 5.94 15.86
N ILE A 72 9.60 5.27 14.89
CA ILE A 72 9.35 3.83 14.65
C ILE A 72 10.17 3.01 15.66
N ARG A 73 9.71 2.94 16.90
CA ARG A 73 10.39 2.29 18.03
C ARG A 73 9.46 1.42 18.88
N ALA A 74 8.29 1.95 19.23
CA ALA A 74 7.32 1.22 20.02
C ALA A 74 6.57 0.17 19.18
N PRO A 75 6.02 -0.91 19.79
CA PRO A 75 5.38 -1.99 19.05
C PRO A 75 4.28 -1.55 18.07
N TRP A 76 3.45 -0.56 18.44
CA TRP A 76 2.41 -0.06 17.53
C TRP A 76 2.97 0.75 16.36
N GLN A 77 4.10 1.45 16.55
CA GLN A 77 4.78 2.20 15.48
C GLN A 77 5.47 1.23 14.51
N ILE A 78 6.09 0.18 15.03
CA ILE A 78 6.66 -0.91 14.21
C ILE A 78 5.54 -1.61 13.44
N LYS A 79 4.37 -1.84 14.05
CA LYS A 79 3.20 -2.38 13.35
C LYS A 79 2.77 -1.48 12.18
N ASN A 80 2.75 -0.16 12.36
CA ASN A 80 2.44 0.78 11.27
C ASN A 80 3.45 0.64 10.12
N PHE A 81 4.73 0.47 10.42
CA PHE A 81 5.76 0.22 9.42
C PHE A 81 5.53 -1.12 8.70
N MET A 82 5.20 -2.19 9.43
CA MET A 82 4.86 -3.48 8.84
C MET A 82 3.63 -3.40 7.92
N GLU A 83 2.59 -2.65 8.31
CA GLU A 83 1.43 -2.40 7.46
C GLU A 83 1.80 -1.61 6.19
N PHE A 84 2.73 -0.67 6.30
CA PHE A 84 3.27 0.06 5.15
C PHE A 84 4.00 -0.88 4.18
N VAL A 85 4.85 -1.75 4.67
CA VAL A 85 5.56 -2.74 3.83
C VAL A 85 4.59 -3.75 3.22
N THR A 86 3.60 -4.23 3.99
CA THR A 86 2.54 -5.11 3.47
C THR A 86 1.80 -4.44 2.30
N MET A 87 1.50 -3.16 2.40
CA MET A 87 0.90 -2.40 1.30
C MET A 87 1.77 -2.42 0.05
N LEU A 88 3.10 -2.31 0.19
CA LEU A 88 4.01 -2.41 -0.96
C LEU A 88 3.96 -3.80 -1.61
N ILE A 89 3.98 -4.86 -0.79
CA ILE A 89 3.87 -6.26 -1.27
C ILE A 89 2.56 -6.47 -2.04
N ASP A 90 1.46 -5.93 -1.54
CA ASP A 90 0.12 -6.11 -2.12
C ASP A 90 -0.14 -5.28 -3.38
N THR A 91 0.62 -4.23 -3.62
CA THR A 91 0.30 -3.23 -4.66
C THR A 91 1.27 -3.19 -5.83
N ARG A 92 2.42 -3.86 -5.73
CA ARG A 92 3.46 -3.84 -6.77
C ARG A 92 4.36 -5.07 -6.70
N PRO A 93 5.11 -5.41 -7.77
CA PRO A 93 6.21 -6.35 -7.69
C PRO A 93 7.28 -5.85 -6.70
N VAL A 94 7.82 -6.74 -5.87
CA VAL A 94 8.81 -6.40 -4.85
C VAL A 94 10.19 -7.02 -5.11
N ASP A 95 10.31 -7.79 -6.18
CA ASP A 95 11.60 -8.29 -6.65
C ASP A 95 12.55 -7.11 -6.88
N ASP A 96 13.74 -7.17 -6.31
CA ASP A 96 14.74 -6.11 -6.32
C ASP A 96 14.32 -4.80 -5.61
N LEU A 97 13.28 -4.83 -4.76
CA LEU A 97 12.92 -3.69 -3.94
C LEU A 97 13.88 -3.57 -2.75
N LYS A 98 14.41 -2.35 -2.57
CA LYS A 98 15.20 -1.98 -1.41
C LYS A 98 14.43 -1.00 -0.54
N ILE A 99 14.32 -1.31 0.74
CA ILE A 99 13.71 -0.45 1.74
C ILE A 99 14.76 -0.06 2.78
N ASN A 100 14.92 1.24 2.99
CA ASN A 100 15.78 1.78 4.03
C ASN A 100 14.89 2.45 5.08
N LEU A 101 15.07 2.10 6.34
CA LEU A 101 14.43 2.74 7.48
C LEU A 101 15.46 3.56 8.26
N MET A 102 15.17 4.84 8.49
CA MET A 102 15.89 5.65 9.46
C MET A 102 14.96 6.00 10.61
N THR A 103 15.35 5.68 11.82
CA THR A 103 14.62 5.99 13.05
C THR A 103 15.58 6.39 14.17
N ASN A 104 15.06 6.97 15.25
CA ASN A 104 15.89 7.28 16.41
C ASN A 104 16.05 6.06 17.30
N GLU A 105 17.14 6.03 18.03
CA GLU A 105 17.36 5.06 19.12
C GLU A 105 16.77 5.57 20.45
N GLU A 106 16.41 4.64 21.28
CA GLU A 106 16.18 4.82 22.70
C GLU A 106 17.17 3.92 23.43
N ASP A 107 18.15 4.49 24.11
CA ASP A 107 19.29 3.75 24.67
C ASP A 107 18.91 2.53 25.50
N GLU A 108 17.88 2.64 26.36
CA GLU A 108 17.46 1.57 27.23
C GLU A 108 16.77 0.39 26.52
N LYS A 109 16.21 0.62 25.33
CA LYS A 109 15.44 -0.37 24.55
C LYS A 109 16.09 -0.75 23.24
N LEU A 110 17.30 -0.28 23.02
CA LEU A 110 18.00 -0.49 21.75
C LEU A 110 18.24 -1.97 21.41
N PRO A 111 18.64 -2.86 22.35
CA PRO A 111 18.80 -4.28 22.04
C PRO A 111 17.48 -4.92 21.52
N ASP A 112 16.38 -4.69 22.19
CA ASP A 112 15.07 -5.21 21.77
C ASP A 112 14.63 -4.66 20.41
N LEU A 113 14.96 -3.39 20.12
CA LEU A 113 14.66 -2.77 18.83
C LEU A 113 15.49 -3.38 17.70
N ILE A 114 16.78 -3.64 17.94
CA ILE A 114 17.64 -4.32 16.98
C ILE A 114 17.11 -5.71 16.67
N ASP A 115 16.77 -6.50 17.68
CA ASP A 115 16.24 -7.85 17.50
C ASP A 115 14.96 -7.84 16.61
N ARG A 116 14.07 -6.89 16.84
CA ARG A 116 12.86 -6.71 16.02
C ARG A 116 13.18 -6.29 14.58
N MET A 117 14.18 -5.43 14.39
CA MET A 117 14.59 -5.02 13.05
C MET A 117 15.24 -6.16 12.27
N GLU A 118 16.04 -7.01 12.94
CA GLU A 118 16.61 -8.20 12.30
C GLU A 118 15.53 -9.23 11.96
N GLU A 119 14.52 -9.44 12.82
CA GLU A 119 13.37 -10.30 12.51
C GLU A 119 12.62 -9.81 11.27
N ILE A 120 12.33 -8.50 11.18
CA ILE A 120 11.71 -7.90 10.01
C ILE A 120 12.57 -8.09 8.76
N LYS A 121 13.88 -7.93 8.89
CA LYS A 121 14.82 -8.08 7.78
C LYS A 121 14.83 -9.50 7.23
N ASP A 122 14.85 -10.50 8.10
CA ASP A 122 14.79 -11.90 7.71
C ASP A 122 13.46 -12.24 7.02
N ASP A 123 12.35 -11.73 7.56
CA ASP A 123 11.01 -11.93 6.99
C ASP A 123 10.90 -11.29 5.59
N LEU A 124 11.37 -10.05 5.43
CA LEU A 124 11.35 -9.35 4.15
C LEU A 124 12.27 -9.98 3.09
N ALA A 125 13.37 -10.58 3.50
CA ALA A 125 14.24 -11.32 2.60
C ALA A 125 13.49 -12.49 1.94
N GLY A 126 12.54 -13.11 2.65
CA GLY A 126 11.65 -14.14 2.10
C GLY A 126 10.76 -13.67 0.95
N TYR A 127 10.50 -12.37 0.86
CA TYR A 127 9.78 -11.72 -0.26
C TYR A 127 10.72 -11.17 -1.35
N GLY A 128 12.02 -11.35 -1.24
CA GLY A 128 12.99 -10.77 -2.17
C GLY A 128 13.26 -9.27 -1.93
N ILE A 129 12.89 -8.74 -0.77
CA ILE A 129 13.08 -7.34 -0.40
C ILE A 129 14.37 -7.20 0.39
N GLU A 130 15.26 -6.30 -0.07
CA GLU A 130 16.42 -5.88 0.71
C GLU A 130 15.98 -4.83 1.74
N PHE A 131 16.13 -5.13 3.02
CA PHE A 131 15.80 -4.21 4.10
C PHE A 131 17.06 -3.79 4.88
N ASN A 132 17.24 -2.48 5.00
CA ASN A 132 18.29 -1.87 5.80
C ASN A 132 17.69 -0.88 6.80
N TYR A 133 18.29 -0.78 7.98
CA TYR A 133 17.88 0.20 8.98
C TYR A 133 19.08 0.91 9.57
N LYS A 134 18.86 2.15 10.02
CA LYS A 134 19.86 2.97 10.72
C LYS A 134 19.19 3.76 11.84
N PHE A 135 19.90 3.86 12.95
CA PHE A 135 19.55 4.75 14.04
C PHE A 135 20.27 6.08 13.88
N ARG A 136 19.53 7.18 13.99
CA ARG A 136 20.05 8.51 13.80
C ARG A 136 19.15 9.53 14.51
N ASP A 137 19.72 10.55 15.11
CA ASP A 137 18.95 11.66 15.66
C ASP A 137 18.54 12.64 14.55
N PHE A 138 17.22 12.82 14.38
CA PHE A 138 16.62 13.74 13.42
C PHE A 138 15.12 13.94 13.75
N HIS A 139 14.47 14.87 13.07
CA HIS A 139 13.07 15.24 13.35
C HIS A 139 12.13 15.09 12.17
N ASP A 140 12.63 15.06 10.96
CA ASP A 140 11.82 14.97 9.76
C ASP A 140 11.12 13.61 9.63
N ARG A 141 9.92 13.64 9.06
CA ARG A 141 9.14 12.45 8.75
C ARG A 141 8.78 12.47 7.29
N CYS A 142 9.38 11.60 6.52
CA CYS A 142 9.14 11.54 5.09
C CYS A 142 9.43 10.16 4.50
N ILE A 143 8.88 9.95 3.31
CA ILE A 143 9.21 8.83 2.43
C ILE A 143 9.89 9.40 1.20
N LYS A 144 11.08 8.91 0.86
CA LYS A 144 11.85 9.30 -0.32
C LYS A 144 11.98 8.12 -1.28
N THR A 145 11.99 8.39 -2.57
CA THR A 145 12.12 7.38 -3.62
C THR A 145 13.28 7.72 -4.55
N ASP A 146 13.86 6.68 -5.15
CA ASP A 146 14.86 6.81 -6.22
C ASP A 146 14.28 7.42 -7.51
N THR A 147 12.95 7.43 -7.65
CA THR A 147 12.24 8.11 -8.75
C THR A 147 12.09 9.62 -8.53
N GLY A 148 12.62 10.17 -7.44
CA GLY A 148 12.66 11.59 -7.14
C GLY A 148 11.45 12.14 -6.37
N TRP A 149 10.56 11.29 -5.86
CA TRP A 149 9.47 11.74 -5.01
C TRP A 149 9.88 11.80 -3.53
N THR A 150 9.46 12.87 -2.87
CA THR A 150 9.52 13.03 -1.41
C THR A 150 8.11 13.28 -0.90
N ILE A 151 7.66 12.43 0.01
CA ILE A 151 6.34 12.54 0.65
C ILE A 151 6.58 12.91 2.12
N THR A 152 6.30 14.15 2.47
CA THR A 152 6.45 14.65 3.84
C THR A 152 5.18 14.35 4.63
N LEU A 153 5.35 13.80 5.82
CA LEU A 153 4.28 13.29 6.68
C LEU A 153 4.26 14.05 8.00
N GLY A 154 3.21 14.82 8.27
CA GLY A 154 3.10 15.58 9.52
C GLY A 154 3.11 14.72 10.80
N ARG A 155 2.66 13.46 10.70
CA ARG A 155 2.65 12.49 11.80
C ARG A 155 3.43 11.19 11.50
N GLY A 156 4.22 11.16 10.44
CA GLY A 156 4.84 9.93 9.96
C GLY A 156 3.78 8.89 9.58
N LEU A 157 4.02 7.64 9.88
CA LEU A 157 3.05 6.57 9.66
C LEU A 157 1.98 6.46 10.76
N ASP A 158 2.15 7.16 11.90
CA ASP A 158 1.22 7.14 13.05
C ASP A 158 0.07 8.16 12.89
N MET A 159 -0.69 8.01 11.80
CA MET A 159 -1.75 8.93 11.41
C MET A 159 -3.15 8.52 11.87
N PHE A 160 -3.31 7.34 12.44
CA PHE A 160 -4.61 6.83 12.88
C PHE A 160 -4.81 6.99 14.39
N GLU A 161 -6.06 7.22 14.79
CA GLU A 161 -6.45 7.14 16.20
C GLU A 161 -6.33 5.70 16.70
N LYS A 162 -6.26 5.53 18.02
CA LYS A 162 -6.28 4.21 18.65
C LYS A 162 -7.59 3.49 18.32
N TYR A 163 -7.50 2.21 18.02
CA TYR A 163 -8.63 1.33 17.78
C TYR A 163 -8.48 0.03 18.58
N SER A 164 -9.60 -0.62 18.87
CA SER A 164 -9.61 -1.88 19.58
C SER A 164 -9.05 -3.02 18.74
N SER A 165 -8.30 -3.93 19.34
CA SER A 165 -7.82 -5.16 18.67
C SER A 165 -8.97 -6.05 18.18
N TYR A 166 -10.18 -5.88 18.73
CA TYR A 166 -11.39 -6.61 18.34
C TYR A 166 -12.27 -5.84 17.36
N SER A 167 -11.83 -4.68 16.89
CA SER A 167 -12.51 -3.90 15.85
C SER A 167 -12.06 -4.35 14.47
N ILE A 168 -12.96 -4.21 13.48
CA ILE A 168 -12.62 -4.40 12.08
C ILE A 168 -11.52 -3.42 11.62
N ALA A 169 -11.38 -2.29 12.31
CA ALA A 169 -10.30 -1.32 12.12
C ALA A 169 -8.90 -1.93 12.34
N ASN A 170 -8.80 -3.05 13.07
CA ASN A 170 -7.52 -3.75 13.24
C ASN A 170 -6.98 -4.32 11.91
N THR A 171 -7.86 -4.67 10.99
CA THR A 171 -7.51 -5.28 9.70
C THR A 171 -7.76 -4.37 8.49
N ARG A 172 -8.52 -3.28 8.67
CA ARG A 172 -8.90 -2.37 7.60
C ARG A 172 -8.60 -0.92 7.94
N GLN A 173 -7.62 -0.33 7.26
CA GLN A 173 -7.23 1.07 7.47
C GLN A 173 -8.31 2.07 7.06
N ASP A 174 -9.08 1.79 6.02
CA ASP A 174 -10.10 2.71 5.48
C ASP A 174 -11.27 2.99 6.42
N VAL A 175 -11.48 2.13 7.43
CA VAL A 175 -12.47 2.37 8.48
C VAL A 175 -11.89 3.01 9.75
N ARG A 176 -10.56 3.16 9.85
CA ARG A 176 -9.89 3.82 10.96
C ARG A 176 -10.16 5.32 10.91
N LYS A 177 -10.38 5.91 12.08
CA LYS A 177 -10.41 7.37 12.21
C LYS A 177 -8.99 7.92 12.20
N CYS A 178 -8.79 9.03 11.49
CA CYS A 178 -7.51 9.71 11.46
C CYS A 178 -7.34 10.69 12.63
N LYS A 179 -6.12 10.86 13.06
CA LYS A 179 -5.66 12.09 13.72
C LYS A 179 -5.67 13.22 12.69
N GLU A 180 -5.60 14.46 13.15
CA GLU A 180 -5.34 15.57 12.23
C GLU A 180 -3.89 15.52 11.71
N PHE A 181 -3.70 15.54 10.38
CA PHE A 181 -2.38 15.49 9.76
C PHE A 181 -2.39 16.07 8.34
N MET A 182 -1.20 16.32 7.84
CA MET A 182 -0.95 16.79 6.48
C MET A 182 0.04 15.85 5.77
N VAL A 183 -0.15 15.67 4.49
CA VAL A 183 0.77 14.95 3.59
C VAL A 183 1.11 15.87 2.43
N THR A 184 2.39 16.06 2.14
CA THR A 184 2.87 16.86 1.02
C THR A 184 3.73 16.02 0.10
N TYR A 185 3.38 16.03 -1.19
CA TYR A 185 4.09 15.32 -2.24
C TYR A 185 4.89 16.31 -3.06
N MET A 186 6.20 16.12 -3.12
CA MET A 186 7.12 16.98 -3.85
C MET A 186 8.01 16.13 -4.75
N LYS A 187 8.26 16.61 -5.96
CA LYS A 187 9.24 16.00 -6.85
C LYS A 187 10.55 16.75 -6.75
N THR A 188 11.58 16.07 -6.26
CA THR A 188 12.93 16.61 -6.25
C THR A 188 13.42 16.65 -7.70
N LYS A 189 13.82 17.80 -8.19
CA LYS A 189 14.47 17.91 -9.50
C LYS A 189 15.77 17.12 -9.44
N THR A 190 15.90 16.10 -10.26
CA THR A 190 17.21 15.47 -10.50
C THR A 190 18.12 16.54 -11.11
N VAL A 191 19.17 16.89 -10.37
CA VAL A 191 20.23 17.79 -10.87
C VAL A 191 21.08 17.04 -11.88
#